data_4e9f07171e6bc645f9d76ad3daf30279
#
_entry.id   4e9f07171e6bc645f9d76ad3daf30279
#
_cell.length_a   1.000
_cell.length_b   1.000
_cell.length_c   1.000
_cell.angle_alpha   90.00
_cell.angle_beta   90.00
_cell.angle_gamma   90.00
#
_symmetry.space_group_name_H-M   'P 1'
#
loop_
_entity.id
_entity.type
_entity.pdbx_description
1 polymer ?
#
loop_
_entity_poly.entity_id
_entity_poly.type
_entity_poly.pdbx_seq_one_letter_code
_entity_poly.pdbx_strand_id
1 'polypeptide(L)'
;MQTAPTQEVQIAASLVEASSGAKANFLQRICAALFKPVDISFLVFFRILFGGVMLWEVYRYFTYGWISRYFVESAVNFTYYGFSWVKPWPGRGMYIHFFVLGLAAACVMVGLVYRIAAPVFFLAFTYSFLLDQTRYLNHFYLVCLISFLMCFLPAERAFSVDASLRRKIRTAVVPAWTLWLLRAQVGIPYFYGGIAKLNSDWIHGGEPMRTWLRPLTKVPGGSFFAADWIIYSFVIGGLMLDLLVVPLLLWRRTRLFAFAAAVIFNLINAVIFDIGIFPWLMLGALLIFFSPDLLRRFARAFMSPGEAFDDAEPSQASVRPERIAERSSCPSLFASQKLVAGLLAAYLAVQLFFPLRHYLYPGNVSWTEEGHNFAWHMKLRTKDGKAAFTVTHPQSGQTWIIKPEDYLKSHQVMKMTTKPDLILLFSHYLAEEKRREGYDNVEVRARVMVSLNGRQPQLLIDPNVDLAKEHISLLPARWIVPLTTPLGTRDTGSFGR
;
A
#
# COMPACT_ATOMS: atom_id res chain seq x y z
N MET A 1 -15.74 -40.27 -53.27
CA MET A 1 -16.93 -39.83 -52.57
C MET A 1 -16.48 -39.05 -51.33
N GLN A 2 -16.40 -37.71 -51.40
CA GLN A 2 -16.19 -36.87 -50.25
C GLN A 2 -17.54 -36.56 -49.62
N THR A 3 -17.75 -37.04 -48.39
CA THR A 3 -18.96 -36.74 -47.62
C THR A 3 -18.93 -35.29 -47.16
N ALA A 4 -19.95 -34.51 -47.55
CA ALA A 4 -20.13 -33.17 -47.06
C ALA A 4 -20.31 -33.15 -45.53
N PRO A 5 -19.73 -32.17 -44.79
CA PRO A 5 -19.88 -32.09 -43.36
C PRO A 5 -21.34 -31.89 -42.97
N THR A 6 -21.79 -32.61 -41.95
CA THR A 6 -23.14 -32.55 -41.43
C THR A 6 -23.51 -31.13 -40.97
N GLN A 7 -24.76 -30.75 -41.10
CA GLN A 7 -25.30 -29.41 -40.79
C GLN A 7 -24.96 -28.96 -39.32
N GLU A 8 -24.85 -29.90 -38.37
CA GLU A 8 -24.41 -29.65 -36.99
C GLU A 8 -22.96 -29.19 -36.88
N VAL A 9 -22.08 -29.72 -37.73
CA VAL A 9 -20.64 -29.29 -37.74
C VAL A 9 -20.52 -27.89 -38.32
N GLN A 10 -21.36 -27.50 -39.27
CA GLN A 10 -21.39 -26.14 -39.81
C GLN A 10 -21.99 -25.16 -38.81
N ILE A 11 -23.02 -25.52 -38.03
CA ILE A 11 -23.61 -24.69 -36.99
C ILE A 11 -22.59 -24.53 -35.83
N ALA A 12 -21.93 -25.58 -35.41
CA ALA A 12 -20.89 -25.50 -34.40
C ALA A 12 -19.68 -24.62 -34.82
N ALA A 13 -19.25 -24.73 -36.06
CA ALA A 13 -18.20 -23.88 -36.63
C ALA A 13 -18.62 -22.40 -36.69
N SER A 14 -19.85 -22.13 -37.11
CA SER A 14 -20.40 -20.75 -37.18
C SER A 14 -20.57 -20.12 -35.76
N LEU A 15 -20.97 -20.92 -34.75
CA LEU A 15 -21.05 -20.48 -33.37
C LEU A 15 -19.66 -20.22 -32.75
N VAL A 16 -18.64 -21.02 -33.07
CA VAL A 16 -17.26 -20.81 -32.67
C VAL A 16 -16.67 -19.56 -33.34
N GLU A 17 -16.90 -19.35 -34.62
CA GLU A 17 -16.50 -18.16 -35.36
C GLU A 17 -17.23 -16.91 -34.87
N ALA A 18 -18.53 -16.96 -34.60
CA ALA A 18 -19.27 -15.85 -34.00
C ALA A 18 -18.82 -15.50 -32.62
N SER A 19 -18.48 -16.49 -31.77
CA SER A 19 -17.96 -16.28 -30.42
C SER A 19 -16.54 -15.73 -30.44
N SER A 20 -15.69 -16.16 -31.37
CA SER A 20 -14.32 -15.63 -31.53
C SER A 20 -14.31 -14.21 -32.10
N GLY A 21 -15.18 -13.92 -33.04
CA GLY A 21 -15.37 -12.58 -33.59
C GLY A 21 -15.93 -11.57 -32.58
N ALA A 22 -16.86 -11.97 -31.72
CA ALA A 22 -17.39 -11.15 -30.64
C ALA A 22 -16.34 -10.88 -29.56
N LYS A 23 -15.51 -11.86 -29.21
CA LYS A 23 -14.38 -11.68 -28.28
C LYS A 23 -13.28 -10.80 -28.86
N ALA A 24 -12.95 -10.95 -30.13
CA ALA A 24 -11.98 -10.09 -30.81
C ALA A 24 -12.46 -8.63 -30.82
N ASN A 25 -13.72 -8.36 -31.10
CA ASN A 25 -14.32 -7.02 -31.08
C ASN A 25 -14.31 -6.40 -29.67
N PHE A 26 -14.55 -7.17 -28.61
CA PHE A 26 -14.54 -6.69 -27.23
C PHE A 26 -13.13 -6.28 -26.79
N LEU A 27 -12.10 -7.11 -26.99
CA LEU A 27 -10.71 -6.79 -26.68
C LEU A 27 -10.21 -5.60 -27.49
N GLN A 28 -10.56 -5.50 -28.76
CA GLN A 28 -10.23 -4.34 -29.59
C GLN A 28 -10.83 -3.04 -29.05
N ARG A 29 -12.09 -3.07 -28.59
CA ARG A 29 -12.76 -1.91 -27.97
C ARG A 29 -12.07 -1.48 -26.67
N ILE A 30 -11.69 -2.43 -25.81
CA ILE A 30 -10.93 -2.12 -24.57
C ILE A 30 -9.58 -1.49 -24.92
N CYS A 31 -8.83 -2.09 -25.84
CA CYS A 31 -7.55 -1.55 -26.25
C CYS A 31 -7.70 -0.15 -26.87
N ALA A 32 -8.66 0.08 -27.74
CA ALA A 32 -8.93 1.40 -28.30
C ALA A 32 -9.26 2.44 -27.21
N ALA A 33 -10.03 2.05 -26.18
CA ALA A 33 -10.35 2.91 -25.04
C ALA A 33 -9.10 3.22 -24.19
N LEU A 34 -8.20 2.25 -23.98
CA LEU A 34 -6.97 2.43 -23.20
C LEU A 34 -5.97 3.38 -23.88
N PHE A 35 -5.92 3.39 -25.21
CA PHE A 35 -4.99 4.25 -25.96
C PHE A 35 -5.62 5.56 -26.45
N LYS A 36 -6.91 5.81 -26.14
CA LYS A 36 -7.54 7.09 -26.43
C LYS A 36 -6.75 8.24 -25.77
N PRO A 37 -6.49 9.36 -26.49
CA PRO A 37 -5.84 10.52 -25.90
C PRO A 37 -6.71 11.16 -24.83
N VAL A 38 -6.14 11.42 -23.65
CA VAL A 38 -6.72 12.14 -22.52
C VAL A 38 -5.82 13.27 -22.10
N ASP A 39 -6.37 14.30 -21.49
CA ASP A 39 -5.63 15.46 -21.04
C ASP A 39 -4.57 15.09 -19.99
N ILE A 40 -3.37 15.65 -20.10
CA ILE A 40 -2.21 15.33 -19.23
C ILE A 40 -2.28 15.98 -17.86
N SER A 41 -3.15 16.97 -17.63
CA SER A 41 -3.18 17.79 -16.40
C SER A 41 -3.30 16.94 -15.13
N PHE A 42 -4.07 15.84 -15.15
CA PHE A 42 -4.17 14.94 -14.00
C PHE A 42 -2.79 14.36 -13.60
N LEU A 43 -1.96 14.03 -14.59
CA LEU A 43 -0.64 13.44 -14.36
C LEU A 43 0.34 14.48 -13.83
N VAL A 44 0.25 15.72 -14.32
CA VAL A 44 1.04 16.86 -13.84
C VAL A 44 0.72 17.14 -12.37
N PHE A 45 -0.56 17.27 -12.02
CA PHE A 45 -0.98 17.49 -10.63
C PHE A 45 -0.54 16.36 -9.72
N PHE A 46 -0.75 15.12 -10.17
CA PHE A 46 -0.35 13.95 -9.39
C PHE A 46 1.16 13.94 -9.12
N ARG A 47 1.99 14.23 -10.13
CA ARG A 47 3.44 14.32 -10.01
C ARG A 47 3.87 15.38 -8.98
N ILE A 48 3.30 16.58 -9.06
CA ILE A 48 3.63 17.69 -8.16
C ILE A 48 3.25 17.34 -6.72
N LEU A 49 2.02 16.87 -6.51
CA LEU A 49 1.52 16.48 -5.19
C LEU A 49 2.31 15.32 -4.61
N PHE A 50 2.55 14.27 -5.38
CA PHE A 50 3.32 13.11 -4.95
C PHE A 50 4.75 13.52 -4.55
N GLY A 51 5.45 14.26 -5.42
CA GLY A 51 6.80 14.73 -5.13
C GLY A 51 6.86 15.65 -3.92
N GLY A 52 5.88 16.56 -3.77
CA GLY A 52 5.78 17.47 -2.62
C GLY A 52 5.53 16.74 -1.29
N VAL A 53 4.61 15.78 -1.27
CA VAL A 53 4.32 14.96 -0.08
C VAL A 53 5.54 14.11 0.30
N MET A 54 6.24 13.55 -0.68
CA MET A 54 7.44 12.76 -0.44
C MET A 54 8.63 13.60 0.02
N LEU A 55 8.79 14.80 -0.51
CA LEU A 55 9.80 15.75 -0.04
C LEU A 55 9.53 16.16 1.42
N TRP A 56 8.26 16.42 1.76
CA TRP A 56 7.85 16.66 3.14
C TRP A 56 8.13 15.46 4.06
N GLU A 57 7.88 14.23 3.61
CA GLU A 57 8.21 13.03 4.39
C GLU A 57 9.71 12.93 4.67
N VAL A 58 10.56 13.17 3.67
CA VAL A 58 12.02 13.18 3.85
C VAL A 58 12.43 14.28 4.84
N TYR A 59 11.86 15.48 4.73
CA TYR A 59 12.09 16.57 5.70
C TYR A 59 11.76 16.12 7.13
N ARG A 60 10.64 15.40 7.34
CA ARG A 60 10.28 14.84 8.66
C ARG A 60 11.33 13.84 9.18
N TYR A 61 11.90 12.99 8.31
CA TYR A 61 12.95 12.06 8.70
C TYR A 61 14.18 12.77 9.27
N PHE A 62 14.57 13.89 8.67
CA PHE A 62 15.67 14.72 9.19
C PHE A 62 15.30 15.44 10.48
N THR A 63 14.14 16.11 10.49
CA THR A 63 13.71 16.96 11.61
C THR A 63 13.46 16.17 12.89
N TYR A 64 12.86 14.99 12.79
CA TYR A 64 12.53 14.14 13.94
C TYR A 64 13.66 13.15 14.32
N GLY A 65 14.81 13.21 13.64
CA GLY A 65 15.94 12.33 13.91
C GLY A 65 15.65 10.85 13.60
N TRP A 66 14.66 10.56 12.74
CA TRP A 66 14.24 9.20 12.46
C TRP A 66 15.30 8.38 11.73
N ILE A 67 16.21 9.02 10.98
CA ILE A 67 17.31 8.35 10.29
C ILE A 67 18.23 7.68 11.31
N SER A 68 18.67 8.42 12.34
CA SER A 68 19.49 7.87 13.41
C SER A 68 18.76 6.78 14.17
N ARG A 69 17.57 7.12 14.67
CA ARG A 69 16.78 6.26 15.55
C ARG A 69 16.42 4.91 14.94
N TYR A 70 16.12 4.86 13.62
CA TYR A 70 15.59 3.66 12.97
C TYR A 70 16.62 2.86 12.19
N PHE A 71 17.69 3.50 11.69
CA PHE A 71 18.61 2.84 10.77
C PHE A 71 20.06 2.84 11.24
N VAL A 72 20.49 3.84 12.01
CA VAL A 72 21.90 3.95 12.46
C VAL A 72 22.10 3.31 13.83
N GLU A 73 21.20 3.60 14.77
CA GLU A 73 21.30 3.14 16.16
C GLU A 73 20.63 1.78 16.40
N SER A 74 19.98 1.20 15.40
CA SER A 74 19.32 -0.09 15.57
C SER A 74 20.32 -1.22 15.45
N ALA A 75 20.47 -2.02 16.51
CA ALA A 75 21.34 -3.20 16.50
C ALA A 75 20.74 -4.35 15.68
N VAL A 76 19.42 -4.44 15.63
CA VAL A 76 18.68 -5.49 14.93
C VAL A 76 17.82 -4.89 13.85
N ASN A 77 17.94 -5.41 12.63
CA ASN A 77 17.05 -5.08 11.50
C ASN A 77 16.24 -6.31 11.12
N PHE A 78 14.92 -6.17 11.12
CA PHE A 78 13.99 -7.22 10.75
C PHE A 78 13.75 -7.19 9.24
N THR A 79 14.56 -7.91 8.49
CA THR A 79 14.51 -7.94 7.02
C THR A 79 13.31 -8.74 6.52
N TYR A 80 12.80 -8.39 5.33
CA TYR A 80 11.76 -9.15 4.67
C TYR A 80 12.29 -10.47 4.12
N TYR A 81 11.41 -11.49 4.01
CA TYR A 81 11.72 -12.76 3.38
C TYR A 81 12.32 -12.55 1.97
N GLY A 82 13.47 -13.17 1.72
CA GLY A 82 14.22 -13.01 0.46
C GLY A 82 15.09 -11.75 0.36
N PHE A 83 15.06 -10.84 1.36
CA PHE A 83 15.81 -9.59 1.35
C PHE A 83 16.82 -9.47 2.52
N SER A 84 17.29 -10.58 3.07
CA SER A 84 18.28 -10.59 4.17
C SER A 84 19.61 -9.90 3.82
N TRP A 85 19.90 -9.73 2.54
CA TRP A 85 21.07 -9.00 2.04
C TRP A 85 20.93 -7.48 2.12
N VAL A 86 19.72 -6.94 2.30
CA VAL A 86 19.48 -5.50 2.43
C VAL A 86 19.84 -5.06 3.84
N LYS A 87 20.91 -4.25 3.96
CA LYS A 87 21.43 -3.75 5.24
C LYS A 87 21.58 -2.24 5.21
N PRO A 88 21.44 -1.52 6.35
CA PRO A 88 21.66 -0.08 6.40
C PRO A 88 23.07 0.28 5.92
N TRP A 89 23.20 1.41 5.22
CA TRP A 89 24.50 1.94 4.86
C TRP A 89 25.30 2.33 6.12
N PRO A 90 26.60 1.99 6.19
CA PRO A 90 27.40 2.27 7.38
C PRO A 90 27.68 3.79 7.56
N GLY A 91 27.94 4.18 8.79
CA GLY A 91 28.32 5.54 9.15
C GLY A 91 27.27 6.60 8.74
N ARG A 92 27.67 7.58 7.94
CA ARG A 92 26.80 8.63 7.42
C ARG A 92 26.01 8.21 6.18
N GLY A 93 26.15 6.98 5.70
CA GLY A 93 25.56 6.51 4.46
C GLY A 93 24.04 6.64 4.42
N MET A 94 23.34 6.38 5.54
CA MET A 94 21.89 6.55 5.59
C MET A 94 21.45 8.02 5.45
N TYR A 95 22.20 8.98 5.98
CA TYR A 95 21.90 10.40 5.81
C TYR A 95 22.06 10.83 4.35
N ILE A 96 23.12 10.35 3.69
CA ILE A 96 23.35 10.59 2.25
C ILE A 96 22.21 9.96 1.43
N HIS A 97 21.81 8.75 1.78
CA HIS A 97 20.69 8.06 1.14
C HIS A 97 19.38 8.88 1.20
N PHE A 98 18.99 9.36 2.39
CA PHE A 98 17.81 10.19 2.56
C PHE A 98 17.93 11.57 1.90
N PHE A 99 19.14 12.13 1.83
CA PHE A 99 19.39 13.36 1.05
C PHE A 99 19.15 13.13 -0.44
N VAL A 100 19.68 12.05 -1.01
CA VAL A 100 19.44 11.66 -2.41
C VAL A 100 17.97 11.39 -2.66
N LEU A 101 17.27 10.72 -1.74
CA LEU A 101 15.83 10.49 -1.80
C LEU A 101 15.05 11.81 -1.85
N GLY A 102 15.40 12.79 -1.00
CA GLY A 102 14.79 14.11 -0.98
C GLY A 102 15.04 14.90 -2.25
N LEU A 103 16.28 14.85 -2.76
CA LEU A 103 16.63 15.49 -4.03
C LEU A 103 15.84 14.86 -5.20
N ALA A 104 15.73 13.53 -5.24
CA ALA A 104 14.94 12.84 -6.25
C ALA A 104 13.45 13.19 -6.14
N ALA A 105 12.88 13.30 -4.93
CA ALA A 105 11.51 13.76 -4.71
C ALA A 105 11.29 15.20 -5.22
N ALA A 106 12.21 16.11 -4.96
CA ALA A 106 12.19 17.49 -5.47
C ALA A 106 12.26 17.52 -7.00
N CYS A 107 13.17 16.74 -7.59
CA CYS A 107 13.28 16.61 -9.04
C CYS A 107 12.01 16.04 -9.69
N VAL A 108 11.38 15.03 -9.07
CA VAL A 108 10.08 14.50 -9.50
C VAL A 108 9.03 15.60 -9.41
N MET A 109 8.95 16.34 -8.30
CA MET A 109 7.96 17.40 -8.08
C MET A 109 8.02 18.46 -9.20
N VAL A 110 9.20 18.98 -9.52
CA VAL A 110 9.35 20.02 -10.53
C VAL A 110 9.48 19.45 -11.95
N GLY A 111 9.67 18.13 -12.10
CA GLY A 111 9.88 17.45 -13.38
C GLY A 111 11.22 17.78 -14.02
N LEU A 112 12.27 17.83 -13.20
CA LEU A 112 13.67 18.01 -13.67
C LEU A 112 14.33 16.64 -13.76
N VAL A 113 14.97 16.35 -14.89
CA VAL A 113 15.58 15.04 -15.21
C VAL A 113 14.70 13.86 -14.77
N TYR A 114 13.40 14.03 -15.00
CA TYR A 114 12.35 13.16 -14.44
C TYR A 114 12.58 11.68 -14.72
N ARG A 115 13.02 11.33 -15.94
CA ARG A 115 13.30 9.94 -16.37
C ARG A 115 14.40 9.24 -15.56
N ILE A 116 15.24 10.01 -14.86
CA ILE A 116 16.27 9.51 -13.93
C ILE A 116 15.77 9.65 -12.50
N ALA A 117 15.16 10.80 -12.16
CA ALA A 117 14.71 11.09 -10.80
C ALA A 117 13.64 10.10 -10.30
N ALA A 118 12.68 9.70 -11.15
CA ALA A 118 11.62 8.76 -10.75
C ALA A 118 12.18 7.35 -10.43
N PRO A 119 13.01 6.69 -11.25
CA PRO A 119 13.68 5.44 -10.89
C PRO A 119 14.58 5.56 -9.66
N VAL A 120 15.36 6.64 -9.52
CA VAL A 120 16.21 6.86 -8.34
C VAL A 120 15.35 6.95 -7.08
N PHE A 121 14.24 7.72 -7.12
CA PHE A 121 13.29 7.81 -6.02
C PHE A 121 12.70 6.43 -5.68
N PHE A 122 12.20 5.71 -6.68
CA PHE A 122 11.62 4.37 -6.50
C PHE A 122 12.62 3.41 -5.82
N LEU A 123 13.84 3.32 -6.33
CA LEU A 123 14.86 2.42 -5.79
C LEU A 123 15.28 2.82 -4.38
N ALA A 124 15.52 4.12 -4.15
CA ALA A 124 15.93 4.62 -2.84
C ALA A 124 14.81 4.44 -1.79
N PHE A 125 13.55 4.76 -2.13
CA PHE A 125 12.43 4.59 -1.20
C PHE A 125 12.16 3.11 -0.90
N THR A 126 12.17 2.27 -1.93
CA THR A 126 11.98 0.81 -1.78
C THR A 126 13.09 0.18 -0.94
N TYR A 127 14.34 0.60 -1.14
CA TYR A 127 15.46 0.16 -0.30
C TYR A 127 15.21 0.50 1.18
N SER A 128 14.84 1.75 1.48
CA SER A 128 14.51 2.17 2.86
C SER A 128 13.33 1.38 3.45
N PHE A 129 12.33 1.06 2.63
CA PHE A 129 11.17 0.26 3.02
C PHE A 129 11.57 -1.19 3.37
N LEU A 130 12.53 -1.77 2.64
CA LEU A 130 12.96 -3.16 2.83
C LEU A 130 13.93 -3.36 4.00
N LEU A 131 14.50 -2.31 4.57
CA LEU A 131 15.48 -2.39 5.66
C LEU A 131 14.93 -2.98 6.95
N ASP A 132 13.67 -2.64 7.31
CA ASP A 132 13.08 -3.08 8.58
C ASP A 132 11.55 -3.22 8.46
N GLN A 133 11.05 -4.44 8.53
CA GLN A 133 9.61 -4.69 8.46
C GLN A 133 8.85 -4.28 9.72
N THR A 134 9.51 -3.95 10.84
CA THR A 134 8.84 -3.32 11.98
C THR A 134 8.29 -1.93 11.63
N ARG A 135 8.84 -1.34 10.56
CA ARG A 135 8.43 -0.05 9.98
C ARG A 135 7.41 -0.21 8.85
N TYR A 136 6.91 -1.42 8.61
CA TYR A 136 5.89 -1.64 7.58
C TYR A 136 4.64 -0.77 7.83
N LEU A 137 4.30 0.01 6.82
CA LEU A 137 3.06 0.79 6.75
C LEU A 137 2.44 0.57 5.36
N ASN A 138 1.11 0.35 5.30
CA ASN A 138 0.42 0.15 4.02
C ASN A 138 0.62 1.32 3.05
N HIS A 139 0.70 2.55 3.56
CA HIS A 139 0.93 3.71 2.70
C HIS A 139 2.38 3.80 2.19
N PHE A 140 3.38 3.27 2.89
CA PHE A 140 4.74 3.15 2.36
C PHE A 140 4.81 2.09 1.25
N TYR A 141 4.08 0.99 1.41
CA TYR A 141 3.90 0.03 0.32
C TYR A 141 3.20 0.68 -0.88
N LEU A 142 2.15 1.50 -0.67
CA LEU A 142 1.51 2.27 -1.74
C LEU A 142 2.49 3.22 -2.44
N VAL A 143 3.36 3.90 -1.68
CA VAL A 143 4.41 4.78 -2.24
C VAL A 143 5.38 3.97 -3.12
N CYS A 144 5.82 2.77 -2.69
CA CYS A 144 6.65 1.89 -3.54
C CYS A 144 5.95 1.57 -4.87
N LEU A 145 4.66 1.21 -4.84
CA LEU A 145 3.89 0.89 -6.04
C LEU A 145 3.68 2.12 -6.94
N ILE A 146 3.28 3.25 -6.37
CA ILE A 146 3.10 4.50 -7.13
C ILE A 146 4.42 4.96 -7.74
N SER A 147 5.50 4.97 -6.99
CA SER A 147 6.82 5.38 -7.51
C SER A 147 7.32 4.45 -8.62
N PHE A 148 7.06 3.15 -8.51
CA PHE A 148 7.28 2.20 -9.60
C PHE A 148 6.50 2.59 -10.85
N LEU A 149 5.20 2.85 -10.73
CA LEU A 149 4.38 3.28 -11.87
C LEU A 149 4.88 4.59 -12.47
N MET A 150 5.27 5.56 -11.63
CA MET A 150 5.80 6.85 -12.07
C MET A 150 7.03 6.73 -12.98
N CYS A 151 7.84 5.68 -12.86
CA CYS A 151 8.97 5.42 -13.77
C CYS A 151 8.54 5.27 -15.24
N PHE A 152 7.32 4.79 -15.48
CA PHE A 152 6.80 4.52 -16.83
C PHE A 152 5.84 5.61 -17.32
N LEU A 153 5.33 6.44 -16.45
CA LEU A 153 4.37 7.49 -16.79
C LEU A 153 5.09 8.71 -17.39
N PRO A 154 4.59 9.31 -18.49
CA PRO A 154 5.22 10.48 -19.14
C PRO A 154 4.84 11.80 -18.44
N ALA A 155 5.10 11.88 -17.13
CA ALA A 155 4.68 13.00 -16.30
C ALA A 155 5.50 14.27 -16.48
N GLU A 156 6.63 14.18 -17.18
CA GLU A 156 7.52 15.30 -17.51
C GLU A 156 7.08 16.10 -18.74
N ARG A 157 6.12 15.62 -19.51
CA ARG A 157 5.80 16.18 -20.83
C ARG A 157 5.01 17.49 -20.79
N ALA A 158 4.49 17.87 -19.63
CA ALA A 158 3.82 19.13 -19.45
C ALA A 158 4.17 19.70 -18.08
N PHE A 159 4.22 21.02 -18.00
CA PHE A 159 4.37 21.74 -16.75
C PHE A 159 5.55 21.22 -15.90
N SER A 160 6.72 21.13 -16.52
CA SER A 160 7.95 20.59 -15.95
C SER A 160 9.16 21.34 -16.48
N VAL A 161 10.25 21.33 -15.71
CA VAL A 161 11.53 21.90 -16.15
C VAL A 161 12.01 21.18 -17.43
N ASP A 162 11.88 19.87 -17.51
CA ASP A 162 12.25 19.10 -18.70
C ASP A 162 11.47 19.56 -19.96
N ALA A 163 10.16 19.82 -19.84
CA ALA A 163 9.35 20.31 -20.94
C ALA A 163 9.69 21.78 -21.30
N SER A 164 10.12 22.58 -20.35
CA SER A 164 10.58 23.95 -20.60
C SER A 164 11.89 23.96 -21.38
N LEU A 165 12.83 23.12 -20.97
CA LEU A 165 14.15 23.00 -21.63
C LEU A 165 14.07 22.26 -22.98
N ARG A 166 13.17 21.29 -23.12
CA ARG A 166 13.04 20.41 -24.28
C ARG A 166 11.66 20.53 -24.90
N ARG A 167 11.36 21.62 -25.59
CA ARG A 167 10.02 21.86 -26.18
C ARG A 167 9.49 20.70 -27.05
N LYS A 168 10.36 19.87 -27.63
CA LYS A 168 9.99 18.71 -28.44
C LYS A 168 9.25 17.62 -27.70
N ILE A 169 9.37 17.53 -26.36
CA ILE A 169 8.67 16.52 -25.57
C ILE A 169 7.29 16.98 -25.09
N ARG A 170 6.97 18.28 -25.26
CA ARG A 170 5.69 18.85 -24.80
C ARG A 170 4.51 18.16 -25.47
N THR A 171 3.51 17.83 -24.66
CA THR A 171 2.22 17.32 -25.14
C THR A 171 1.11 17.69 -24.15
N ALA A 172 -0.05 18.01 -24.69
CA ALA A 172 -1.25 18.25 -23.90
C ALA A 172 -2.03 16.95 -23.58
N VAL A 173 -1.70 15.85 -24.25
CA VAL A 173 -2.43 14.59 -24.15
C VAL A 173 -1.50 13.40 -23.92
N VAL A 174 -2.04 12.42 -23.19
CA VAL A 174 -1.41 11.12 -22.94
C VAL A 174 -2.42 9.99 -23.17
N PRO A 175 -1.99 8.74 -23.36
CA PRO A 175 -2.92 7.61 -23.47
C PRO A 175 -3.75 7.42 -22.21
N ALA A 176 -5.03 7.10 -22.34
CA ALA A 176 -5.96 6.94 -21.23
C ALA A 176 -5.57 5.86 -20.21
N TRP A 177 -4.76 4.85 -20.61
CA TRP A 177 -4.27 3.83 -19.69
C TRP A 177 -3.47 4.43 -18.53
N THR A 178 -2.76 5.56 -18.74
CA THR A 178 -1.99 6.24 -17.70
C THR A 178 -2.88 6.73 -16.55
N LEU A 179 -4.06 7.27 -16.89
CA LEU A 179 -5.07 7.71 -15.94
C LEU A 179 -5.74 6.52 -15.25
N TRP A 180 -6.15 5.51 -16.02
CA TRP A 180 -6.86 4.36 -15.47
C TRP A 180 -5.96 3.50 -14.58
N LEU A 181 -4.67 3.38 -14.90
CA LEU A 181 -3.69 2.69 -14.06
C LEU A 181 -3.54 3.35 -12.69
N LEU A 182 -3.41 4.69 -12.64
CA LEU A 182 -3.35 5.43 -11.38
C LEU A 182 -4.65 5.33 -10.59
N ARG A 183 -5.80 5.46 -11.27
CA ARG A 183 -7.12 5.30 -10.62
C ARG A 183 -7.29 3.90 -10.03
N ALA A 184 -6.90 2.88 -10.75
CA ALA A 184 -6.93 1.50 -10.25
C ALA A 184 -6.01 1.33 -9.04
N GLN A 185 -4.76 1.81 -9.14
CA GLN A 185 -3.79 1.71 -8.05
C GLN A 185 -4.25 2.43 -6.77
N VAL A 186 -4.89 3.60 -6.90
CA VAL A 186 -5.46 4.34 -5.77
C VAL A 186 -6.73 3.64 -5.24
N GLY A 187 -7.51 3.03 -6.12
CA GLY A 187 -8.74 2.33 -5.76
C GLY A 187 -8.54 1.01 -5.02
N ILE A 188 -7.47 0.27 -5.35
CA ILE A 188 -7.18 -1.05 -4.76
C ILE A 188 -7.06 -1.01 -3.24
N PRO A 189 -6.30 -0.09 -2.61
CA PRO A 189 -6.24 0.03 -1.15
C PRO A 189 -7.59 0.29 -0.48
N TYR A 190 -8.44 1.11 -1.08
CA TYR A 190 -9.79 1.34 -0.58
C TYR A 190 -10.63 0.07 -0.66
N PHE A 191 -10.68 -0.56 -1.82
CA PHE A 191 -11.46 -1.77 -2.03
C PHE A 191 -11.07 -2.88 -1.04
N TYR A 192 -9.77 -3.22 -0.95
CA TYR A 192 -9.32 -4.26 -0.02
C TYR A 192 -9.41 -3.83 1.45
N GLY A 193 -9.21 -2.55 1.75
CA GLY A 193 -9.47 -2.00 3.07
C GLY A 193 -10.92 -2.19 3.51
N GLY A 194 -11.87 -2.04 2.59
CA GLY A 194 -13.28 -2.34 2.81
C GLY A 194 -13.55 -3.84 2.99
N ILE A 195 -13.06 -4.68 2.07
CA ILE A 195 -13.20 -6.16 2.17
C ILE A 195 -12.64 -6.68 3.50
N ALA A 196 -11.47 -6.21 3.91
CA ALA A 196 -10.85 -6.63 5.15
C ALA A 196 -11.65 -6.26 6.41
N LYS A 197 -12.53 -5.24 6.33
CA LYS A 197 -13.46 -4.87 7.41
C LYS A 197 -14.68 -5.80 7.50
N LEU A 198 -14.92 -6.66 6.51
CA LEU A 198 -15.99 -7.65 6.53
C LEU A 198 -15.62 -8.86 7.43
N ASN A 199 -15.36 -8.60 8.69
CA ASN A 199 -15.04 -9.60 9.68
C ASN A 199 -15.88 -9.40 10.97
N SER A 200 -16.00 -10.46 11.78
CA SER A 200 -16.87 -10.46 12.97
C SER A 200 -16.47 -9.41 14.00
N ASP A 201 -15.17 -9.23 14.26
CA ASP A 201 -14.69 -8.26 15.26
C ASP A 201 -15.10 -6.83 14.88
N TRP A 202 -15.01 -6.50 13.58
CA TRP A 202 -15.40 -5.19 13.08
C TRP A 202 -16.92 -5.00 13.10
N ILE A 203 -17.66 -5.92 12.45
CA ILE A 203 -19.10 -5.74 12.22
C ILE A 203 -19.92 -5.94 13.49
N HIS A 204 -19.65 -7.01 14.25
CA HIS A 204 -20.46 -7.36 15.43
C HIS A 204 -19.85 -6.81 16.73
N GLY A 205 -18.51 -6.83 16.84
CA GLY A 205 -17.81 -6.35 18.03
C GLY A 205 -17.64 -4.83 18.10
N GLY A 206 -17.64 -4.15 16.95
CA GLY A 206 -17.25 -2.75 16.85
C GLY A 206 -15.77 -2.53 17.17
N GLU A 207 -14.95 -3.61 17.14
CA GLU A 207 -13.52 -3.56 17.43
C GLU A 207 -12.69 -3.53 16.14
N PRO A 208 -11.59 -2.82 16.14
CA PRO A 208 -10.95 -2.10 17.27
C PRO A 208 -11.44 -0.64 17.45
N MET A 209 -12.53 -0.22 16.80
CA MET A 209 -12.99 1.17 16.86
C MET A 209 -13.32 1.57 18.31
N ARG A 210 -13.99 0.70 19.05
CA ARG A 210 -14.31 0.91 20.47
C ARG A 210 -13.05 1.16 21.31
N THR A 211 -12.02 0.35 21.10
CA THR A 211 -10.72 0.51 21.78
C THR A 211 -10.05 1.83 21.43
N TRP A 212 -10.11 2.26 20.15
CA TRP A 212 -9.46 3.51 19.71
C TRP A 212 -10.21 4.77 20.14
N LEU A 213 -11.54 4.74 20.26
CA LEU A 213 -12.32 5.88 20.72
C LEU A 213 -12.30 6.04 22.26
N ARG A 214 -11.94 4.97 23.00
CA ARG A 214 -11.89 4.98 24.45
C ARG A 214 -11.04 6.11 25.05
N PRO A 215 -9.85 6.48 24.56
CA PRO A 215 -9.11 7.63 25.10
C PRO A 215 -9.87 8.96 24.95
N LEU A 216 -10.68 9.12 23.90
CA LEU A 216 -11.46 10.34 23.66
C LEU A 216 -12.61 10.51 24.67
N THR A 217 -13.07 9.43 25.32
CA THR A 217 -14.11 9.54 26.37
C THR A 217 -13.62 10.24 27.63
N LYS A 218 -12.28 10.35 27.81
CA LYS A 218 -11.66 11.02 28.96
C LYS A 218 -11.50 12.54 28.77
N VAL A 219 -11.69 13.02 27.54
CA VAL A 219 -11.63 14.45 27.23
C VAL A 219 -12.94 15.13 27.69
N PRO A 220 -12.92 16.37 28.24
CA PRO A 220 -14.12 17.06 28.62
C PRO A 220 -15.14 17.10 27.46
N GLY A 221 -16.37 16.68 27.73
CA GLY A 221 -17.43 16.55 26.71
C GLY A 221 -17.32 15.29 25.82
N GLY A 222 -16.31 14.45 26.00
CA GLY A 222 -16.05 13.27 25.12
C GLY A 222 -16.83 12.01 25.49
N SER A 223 -17.64 12.01 26.52
CA SER A 223 -18.39 10.81 27.00
C SER A 223 -19.24 10.16 25.90
N PHE A 224 -19.73 10.93 24.92
CA PHE A 224 -20.53 10.43 23.80
C PHE A 224 -19.75 9.44 22.90
N PHE A 225 -18.40 9.44 22.89
CA PHE A 225 -17.60 8.46 22.16
C PHE A 225 -17.72 7.04 22.73
N ALA A 226 -18.28 6.86 23.93
CA ALA A 226 -18.60 5.56 24.50
C ALA A 226 -19.91 4.98 23.95
N ALA A 227 -20.78 5.81 23.36
CA ALA A 227 -22.09 5.38 22.88
C ALA A 227 -21.98 4.44 21.67
N ASP A 228 -22.72 3.33 21.71
CA ASP A 228 -22.69 2.32 20.64
C ASP A 228 -23.03 2.91 19.27
N TRP A 229 -24.00 3.82 19.17
CA TRP A 229 -24.38 4.43 17.91
C TRP A 229 -23.24 5.26 17.27
N ILE A 230 -22.39 5.92 18.08
CA ILE A 230 -21.19 6.60 17.59
C ILE A 230 -20.19 5.57 17.05
N ILE A 231 -19.87 4.54 17.85
CA ILE A 231 -18.93 3.49 17.49
C ILE A 231 -19.35 2.86 16.16
N TYR A 232 -20.62 2.46 16.03
CA TYR A 232 -21.13 1.84 14.81
C TYR A 232 -21.25 2.81 13.64
N SER A 233 -21.42 4.12 13.88
CA SER A 233 -21.31 5.13 12.81
C SER A 233 -19.90 5.14 12.18
N PHE A 234 -18.85 5.05 12.99
CA PHE A 234 -17.47 4.91 12.50
C PHE A 234 -17.23 3.56 11.81
N VAL A 235 -17.75 2.46 12.38
CA VAL A 235 -17.61 1.10 11.84
C VAL A 235 -18.26 1.01 10.46
N ILE A 236 -19.53 1.38 10.34
CA ILE A 236 -20.30 1.31 9.09
C ILE A 236 -19.83 2.41 8.12
N GLY A 237 -19.64 3.64 8.61
CA GLY A 237 -19.17 4.75 7.80
C GLY A 237 -17.80 4.47 7.16
N GLY A 238 -16.85 3.93 7.91
CA GLY A 238 -15.54 3.55 7.41
C GLY A 238 -15.60 2.40 6.40
N LEU A 239 -16.45 1.39 6.64
CA LEU A 239 -16.68 0.29 5.71
C LEU A 239 -17.30 0.78 4.40
N MET A 240 -18.39 1.56 4.49
CA MET A 240 -19.10 2.08 3.31
C MET A 240 -18.21 3.03 2.50
N LEU A 241 -17.46 3.89 3.17
CA LEU A 241 -16.54 4.79 2.47
C LEU A 241 -15.50 3.99 1.69
N ASP A 242 -14.82 3.04 2.32
CA ASP A 242 -13.78 2.28 1.65
C ASP A 242 -14.32 1.48 0.43
N LEU A 243 -15.53 0.92 0.52
CA LEU A 243 -16.12 0.18 -0.60
C LEU A 243 -16.68 1.09 -1.70
N LEU A 244 -17.25 2.24 -1.34
CA LEU A 244 -18.07 3.03 -2.26
C LEU A 244 -17.36 4.29 -2.77
N VAL A 245 -16.31 4.79 -2.12
CA VAL A 245 -15.68 6.07 -2.49
C VAL A 245 -15.22 6.07 -3.95
N VAL A 246 -14.57 5.01 -4.42
CA VAL A 246 -14.05 4.95 -5.79
C VAL A 246 -15.17 4.85 -6.84
N PRO A 247 -16.15 3.94 -6.72
CA PRO A 247 -17.32 3.93 -7.59
C PRO A 247 -18.04 5.30 -7.65
N LEU A 248 -18.26 5.92 -6.50
CA LEU A 248 -18.92 7.23 -6.41
C LEU A 248 -18.10 8.37 -7.01
N LEU A 249 -16.76 8.32 -6.90
CA LEU A 249 -15.86 9.28 -7.56
C LEU A 249 -15.85 9.12 -9.09
N LEU A 250 -16.03 7.92 -9.61
CA LEU A 250 -16.12 7.67 -11.04
C LEU A 250 -17.42 8.23 -11.63
N TRP A 251 -18.51 8.26 -10.87
CA TRP A 251 -19.77 8.78 -11.34
C TRP A 251 -19.85 10.30 -11.17
N ARG A 252 -20.05 11.04 -12.26
CA ARG A 252 -19.98 12.52 -12.27
C ARG A 252 -20.93 13.19 -11.28
N ARG A 253 -22.14 12.63 -11.07
CA ARG A 253 -23.16 13.22 -10.20
C ARG A 253 -22.82 13.10 -8.71
N THR A 254 -22.15 12.04 -8.30
CA THR A 254 -21.83 11.77 -6.88
C THR A 254 -20.40 12.16 -6.51
N ARG A 255 -19.57 12.49 -7.50
CA ARG A 255 -18.12 12.74 -7.33
C ARG A 255 -17.80 13.76 -6.25
N LEU A 256 -18.47 14.92 -6.26
CA LEU A 256 -18.19 15.97 -5.30
C LEU A 256 -18.56 15.55 -3.87
N PHE A 257 -19.70 14.86 -3.72
CA PHE A 257 -20.13 14.31 -2.45
C PHE A 257 -19.15 13.24 -1.94
N ALA A 258 -18.73 12.31 -2.79
CA ALA A 258 -17.75 11.27 -2.45
C ALA A 258 -16.39 11.87 -2.05
N PHE A 259 -15.96 12.92 -2.75
CA PHE A 259 -14.73 13.64 -2.41
C PHE A 259 -14.84 14.35 -1.06
N ALA A 260 -15.95 15.03 -0.79
CA ALA A 260 -16.18 15.67 0.51
C ALA A 260 -16.19 14.65 1.66
N ALA A 261 -16.86 13.50 1.47
CA ALA A 261 -16.84 12.41 2.43
C ALA A 261 -15.41 11.86 2.65
N ALA A 262 -14.63 11.69 1.57
CA ALA A 262 -13.23 11.27 1.68
C ALA A 262 -12.36 12.32 2.39
N VAL A 263 -12.58 13.62 2.17
CA VAL A 263 -11.88 14.70 2.90
C VAL A 263 -12.17 14.59 4.39
N ILE A 264 -13.45 14.54 4.77
CA ILE A 264 -13.86 14.42 6.19
C ILE A 264 -13.22 13.16 6.82
N PHE A 265 -13.31 12.03 6.15
CA PHE A 265 -12.72 10.76 6.63
C PHE A 265 -11.20 10.85 6.83
N ASN A 266 -10.48 11.43 5.87
CA ASN A 266 -9.02 11.55 5.98
C ASN A 266 -8.61 12.57 7.06
N LEU A 267 -9.37 13.65 7.25
CA LEU A 267 -9.14 14.61 8.33
C LEU A 267 -9.40 13.97 9.71
N ILE A 268 -10.50 13.23 9.86
CA ILE A 268 -10.78 12.46 11.08
C ILE A 268 -9.63 11.46 11.35
N ASN A 269 -9.18 10.74 10.33
CA ASN A 269 -8.06 9.83 10.47
C ASN A 269 -6.75 10.54 10.85
N ALA A 270 -6.50 11.75 10.35
CA ALA A 270 -5.32 12.54 10.70
C ALA A 270 -5.34 12.98 12.17
N VAL A 271 -6.54 13.25 12.73
CA VAL A 271 -6.70 13.69 14.12
C VAL A 271 -6.68 12.52 15.10
N ILE A 272 -7.41 11.42 14.78
CA ILE A 272 -7.54 10.27 15.69
C ILE A 272 -6.30 9.37 15.65
N PHE A 273 -5.71 9.21 14.47
CA PHE A 273 -4.59 8.30 14.26
C PHE A 273 -3.38 9.08 13.76
N ASP A 274 -2.26 8.99 14.45
CA ASP A 274 -0.99 9.54 13.95
C ASP A 274 -0.47 8.67 12.78
N ILE A 275 -1.06 8.88 11.59
CA ILE A 275 -0.76 8.12 10.36
C ILE A 275 0.11 8.90 9.36
N GLY A 276 0.75 9.97 9.82
CA GLY A 276 1.75 10.70 9.06
C GLY A 276 1.23 11.29 7.75
N ILE A 277 1.91 11.00 6.65
CA ILE A 277 1.59 11.55 5.32
C ILE A 277 0.38 10.93 4.63
N PHE A 278 -0.16 9.82 5.14
CA PHE A 278 -1.19 9.04 4.45
C PHE A 278 -2.43 9.85 4.04
N PRO A 279 -3.07 10.64 4.93
CA PRO A 279 -4.24 11.42 4.57
C PRO A 279 -3.97 12.39 3.41
N TRP A 280 -2.82 13.05 3.44
CA TRP A 280 -2.42 14.04 2.44
C TRP A 280 -2.12 13.41 1.08
N LEU A 281 -1.43 12.25 1.11
CA LEU A 281 -1.17 11.46 -0.09
C LEU A 281 -2.49 11.01 -0.75
N MET A 282 -3.43 10.49 0.06
CA MET A 282 -4.70 10.00 -0.46
C MET A 282 -5.58 11.13 -0.99
N LEU A 283 -5.70 12.25 -0.27
CA LEU A 283 -6.46 13.41 -0.74
C LEU A 283 -5.91 13.95 -2.07
N GLY A 284 -4.58 14.05 -2.18
CA GLY A 284 -3.94 14.44 -3.43
C GLY A 284 -4.19 13.44 -4.57
N ALA A 285 -4.13 12.14 -4.26
CA ALA A 285 -4.38 11.09 -5.23
C ALA A 285 -5.83 11.07 -5.74
N LEU A 286 -6.82 11.43 -4.90
CA LEU A 286 -8.22 11.48 -5.31
C LEU A 286 -8.53 12.58 -6.34
N LEU A 287 -7.67 13.59 -6.50
CA LEU A 287 -7.85 14.64 -7.50
C LEU A 287 -7.79 14.11 -8.95
N ILE A 288 -7.17 12.93 -9.20
CA ILE A 288 -7.15 12.30 -10.53
C ILE A 288 -8.54 11.87 -11.03
N PHE A 289 -9.55 11.85 -10.15
CA PHE A 289 -10.93 11.53 -10.54
C PHE A 289 -11.69 12.74 -11.07
N PHE A 290 -11.17 13.97 -10.90
CA PHE A 290 -11.81 15.18 -11.35
C PHE A 290 -11.56 15.46 -12.84
N SER A 291 -12.35 16.41 -13.38
CA SER A 291 -12.18 16.83 -14.78
C SER A 291 -10.92 17.67 -14.96
N PRO A 292 -10.26 17.58 -16.13
CA PRO A 292 -9.11 18.43 -16.45
C PRO A 292 -9.38 19.92 -16.31
N ASP A 293 -10.59 20.38 -16.65
CA ASP A 293 -10.97 21.80 -16.55
C ASP A 293 -10.88 22.34 -15.12
N LEU A 294 -11.31 21.53 -14.14
CA LEU A 294 -11.18 21.91 -12.73
C LEU A 294 -9.70 22.04 -12.34
N LEU A 295 -8.89 21.08 -12.74
CA LEU A 295 -7.45 21.07 -12.45
C LEU A 295 -6.75 22.26 -13.11
N ARG A 296 -7.10 22.58 -14.37
CA ARG A 296 -6.57 23.75 -15.08
C ARG A 296 -7.00 25.07 -14.44
N ARG A 297 -8.26 25.20 -14.00
CA ARG A 297 -8.72 26.40 -13.26
C ARG A 297 -7.93 26.58 -11.96
N PHE A 298 -7.69 25.50 -11.24
CA PHE A 298 -6.87 25.51 -10.04
C PHE A 298 -5.43 25.96 -10.34
N ALA A 299 -4.82 25.45 -11.41
CA ALA A 299 -3.49 25.87 -11.85
C ALA A 299 -3.45 27.36 -12.17
N ARG A 300 -4.42 27.88 -12.94
CA ARG A 300 -4.50 29.32 -13.28
C ARG A 300 -4.64 30.24 -12.07
N ALA A 301 -5.28 29.78 -10.99
CA ALA A 301 -5.43 30.55 -9.75
C ALA A 301 -4.10 30.78 -9.01
N PHE A 302 -3.11 29.90 -9.22
CA PHE A 302 -1.80 29.96 -8.55
C PHE A 302 -0.64 30.36 -9.47
N MET A 303 -0.91 30.71 -10.72
CA MET A 303 0.11 30.91 -11.74
C MET A 303 -0.15 32.17 -12.56
N SER A 304 0.93 32.81 -12.98
CA SER A 304 0.86 34.01 -13.85
C SER A 304 0.20 33.69 -15.19
N PRO A 305 -0.61 34.61 -15.76
CA PRO A 305 -1.40 34.36 -16.97
C PRO A 305 -0.63 33.95 -18.23
N GLY A 306 0.69 34.11 -18.27
CA GLY A 306 1.53 33.78 -19.43
C GLY A 306 2.14 32.39 -19.45
N GLU A 307 2.04 31.61 -18.38
CA GLU A 307 2.64 30.27 -18.26
C GLU A 307 1.61 29.13 -18.21
N ALA A 308 0.33 29.47 -18.13
CA ALA A 308 -0.74 28.50 -18.09
C ALA A 308 -0.93 27.84 -19.45
N PHE A 309 -1.17 26.57 -19.47
CA PHE A 309 -1.61 25.61 -20.52
C PHE A 309 -2.01 26.16 -21.92
N ASP A 310 -2.11 27.49 -22.10
CA ASP A 310 -2.58 28.13 -23.35
C ASP A 310 -1.57 28.04 -24.50
N ASP A 311 -0.27 27.88 -24.23
CA ASP A 311 0.75 27.66 -25.27
C ASP A 311 0.72 26.24 -25.89
N ALA A 312 -0.17 25.38 -25.40
CA ALA A 312 -0.42 24.05 -25.94
C ALA A 312 -1.74 23.99 -26.72
N GLU A 313 -2.22 25.12 -27.29
CA GLU A 313 -3.14 24.99 -28.41
C GLU A 313 -2.50 24.01 -29.41
N PRO A 314 -3.16 22.91 -29.76
CA PRO A 314 -2.66 22.07 -30.83
C PRO A 314 -2.57 22.98 -32.04
N SER A 315 -1.32 23.31 -32.43
CA SER A 315 -1.09 23.97 -33.71
C SER A 315 -2.00 23.24 -34.70
N GLN A 316 -2.98 23.95 -35.25
CA GLN A 316 -3.95 23.40 -36.23
C GLN A 316 -3.25 22.78 -37.44
N ALA A 317 -1.94 23.00 -37.56
CA ALA A 317 -1.08 22.42 -38.61
C ALA A 317 -0.68 20.96 -38.36
N SER A 318 -0.82 20.38 -37.14
CA SER A 318 -0.26 19.03 -36.90
C SER A 318 -1.29 17.92 -36.56
N VAL A 319 -2.56 18.26 -36.36
CA VAL A 319 -3.56 17.24 -36.07
C VAL A 319 -4.88 17.56 -36.77
N ARG A 320 -4.96 17.26 -38.06
CA ARG A 320 -6.28 17.10 -38.70
C ARG A 320 -6.99 15.96 -38.00
N PRO A 321 -8.19 16.19 -37.41
CA PRO A 321 -8.99 15.13 -36.75
C PRO A 321 -9.22 13.93 -37.66
N GLU A 322 -9.28 14.17 -38.98
CA GLU A 322 -9.41 13.16 -40.03
C GLU A 322 -8.25 12.15 -40.07
N ARG A 323 -7.00 12.56 -39.87
CA ARG A 323 -5.85 11.62 -39.86
C ARG A 323 -5.76 10.76 -38.60
N ILE A 324 -6.39 11.18 -37.48
CA ILE A 324 -6.50 10.34 -36.28
C ILE A 324 -7.69 9.38 -36.45
N ALA A 325 -8.79 9.84 -37.04
CA ALA A 325 -9.94 8.99 -37.35
C ALA A 325 -9.61 7.93 -38.40
N GLU A 326 -8.85 8.28 -39.45
CA GLU A 326 -8.41 7.32 -40.49
C GLU A 326 -7.38 6.31 -39.96
N ARG A 327 -6.53 6.68 -38.97
CA ARG A 327 -5.67 5.70 -38.28
C ARG A 327 -6.41 4.83 -37.28
N SER A 328 -7.59 5.22 -36.84
CA SER A 328 -8.46 4.42 -35.94
C SER A 328 -9.18 3.28 -36.65
N SER A 329 -9.15 3.24 -37.98
CA SER A 329 -9.73 2.18 -38.78
C SER A 329 -8.78 1.02 -39.12
N CYS A 330 -7.56 0.99 -38.54
CA CYS A 330 -6.66 -0.15 -38.72
C CYS A 330 -7.00 -1.30 -37.75
N PRO A 331 -7.36 -2.48 -38.23
CA PRO A 331 -7.81 -3.59 -37.40
C PRO A 331 -6.70 -4.33 -36.63
N SER A 332 -5.44 -3.95 -36.78
CA SER A 332 -4.33 -4.55 -36.01
C SER A 332 -3.71 -3.55 -35.05
N LEU A 333 -3.88 -3.82 -33.76
CA LEU A 333 -3.11 -3.15 -32.72
C LEU A 333 -1.61 -3.30 -33.01
N PHE A 334 -0.85 -2.20 -32.93
CA PHE A 334 0.61 -2.28 -33.03
C PHE A 334 1.16 -3.22 -31.95
N ALA A 335 2.22 -3.96 -32.24
CA ALA A 335 2.84 -4.89 -31.30
C ALA A 335 3.15 -4.24 -29.95
N SER A 336 3.57 -2.96 -29.96
CA SER A 336 3.82 -2.15 -28.76
C SER A 336 2.57 -1.92 -27.89
N GLN A 337 1.40 -1.72 -28.51
CA GLN A 337 0.13 -1.53 -27.77
C GLN A 337 -0.31 -2.84 -27.12
N LYS A 338 -0.14 -3.98 -27.79
CA LYS A 338 -0.43 -5.30 -27.22
C LYS A 338 0.48 -5.60 -26.03
N LEU A 339 1.79 -5.28 -26.15
CA LEU A 339 2.74 -5.43 -25.05
C LEU A 339 2.33 -4.58 -23.84
N VAL A 340 2.04 -3.29 -24.04
CA VAL A 340 1.60 -2.40 -22.94
C VAL A 340 0.32 -2.93 -22.31
N ALA A 341 -0.68 -3.33 -23.09
CA ALA A 341 -1.93 -3.90 -22.56
C ALA A 341 -1.67 -5.19 -21.76
N GLY A 342 -0.77 -6.06 -22.23
CA GLY A 342 -0.34 -7.28 -21.53
C GLY A 342 0.34 -6.97 -20.19
N LEU A 343 1.28 -6.01 -20.17
CA LEU A 343 1.95 -5.58 -18.94
C LEU A 343 0.99 -4.96 -17.93
N LEU A 344 0.03 -4.13 -18.39
CA LEU A 344 -1.03 -3.57 -17.55
C LEU A 344 -1.91 -4.67 -16.96
N ALA A 345 -2.32 -5.64 -17.76
CA ALA A 345 -3.12 -6.77 -17.30
C ALA A 345 -2.36 -7.61 -16.27
N ALA A 346 -1.09 -7.92 -16.51
CA ALA A 346 -0.23 -8.64 -15.58
C ALA A 346 -0.05 -7.88 -14.25
N TYR A 347 0.22 -6.58 -14.32
CA TYR A 347 0.33 -5.73 -13.13
C TYR A 347 -0.96 -5.73 -12.32
N LEU A 348 -2.11 -5.48 -12.97
CA LEU A 348 -3.41 -5.47 -12.30
C LEU A 348 -3.77 -6.85 -11.73
N ALA A 349 -3.45 -7.93 -12.43
CA ALA A 349 -3.65 -9.28 -11.91
C ALA A 349 -2.86 -9.49 -10.61
N VAL A 350 -1.58 -9.10 -10.56
CA VAL A 350 -0.80 -9.17 -9.32
C VAL A 350 -1.44 -8.33 -8.22
N GLN A 351 -1.84 -7.09 -8.50
CA GLN A 351 -2.46 -6.20 -7.51
C GLN A 351 -3.83 -6.70 -7.01
N LEU A 352 -4.56 -7.46 -7.83
CA LEU A 352 -5.86 -8.02 -7.45
C LEU A 352 -5.74 -9.37 -6.74
N PHE A 353 -4.79 -10.23 -7.10
CA PHE A 353 -4.70 -11.56 -6.51
C PHE A 353 -3.75 -11.65 -5.32
N PHE A 354 -2.66 -10.88 -5.32
CA PHE A 354 -1.67 -10.93 -4.24
C PHE A 354 -2.23 -10.56 -2.86
N PRO A 355 -3.12 -9.58 -2.69
CA PRO A 355 -3.76 -9.32 -1.39
C PRO A 355 -4.59 -10.48 -0.85
N LEU A 356 -5.13 -11.34 -1.72
CA LEU A 356 -5.98 -12.46 -1.32
C LEU A 356 -5.18 -13.65 -0.75
N ARG A 357 -3.84 -13.63 -0.82
CA ARG A 357 -3.01 -14.75 -0.38
C ARG A 357 -3.20 -15.12 1.10
N HIS A 358 -3.67 -14.18 1.95
CA HIS A 358 -3.93 -14.48 3.36
C HIS A 358 -5.04 -15.52 3.57
N TYR A 359 -5.92 -15.74 2.57
CA TYR A 359 -6.91 -16.82 2.60
C TYR A 359 -6.31 -18.22 2.40
N LEU A 360 -5.03 -18.30 1.98
CA LEU A 360 -4.31 -19.56 1.85
C LEU A 360 -3.76 -20.06 3.19
N TYR A 361 -3.77 -19.24 4.22
CA TYR A 361 -3.28 -19.57 5.55
C TYR A 361 -4.45 -19.91 6.49
N PRO A 362 -4.29 -20.88 7.38
CA PRO A 362 -5.33 -21.25 8.34
C PRO A 362 -5.46 -20.20 9.46
N GLY A 363 -6.66 -20.08 9.99
CA GLY A 363 -6.93 -19.25 11.16
C GLY A 363 -7.20 -17.77 10.84
N ASN A 364 -7.18 -16.96 11.88
CA ASN A 364 -7.49 -15.52 11.79
C ASN A 364 -6.24 -14.74 11.43
N VAL A 365 -6.23 -14.11 10.25
CA VAL A 365 -5.10 -13.30 9.75
C VAL A 365 -4.70 -12.16 10.69
N SER A 366 -5.62 -11.58 11.44
CA SER A 366 -5.31 -10.57 12.45
C SER A 366 -4.58 -11.14 13.67
N TRP A 367 -4.63 -12.47 13.86
CA TRP A 367 -3.93 -13.20 14.90
C TRP A 367 -2.59 -13.74 14.41
N THR A 368 -2.62 -14.57 13.35
CA THR A 368 -1.42 -15.24 12.83
C THR A 368 -0.46 -14.30 12.12
N GLU A 369 -0.94 -13.18 11.57
CA GLU A 369 -0.21 -12.24 10.70
C GLU A 369 0.23 -12.83 9.35
N GLU A 370 -0.02 -14.10 9.10
CA GLU A 370 0.33 -14.78 7.86
C GLU A 370 -0.45 -14.17 6.68
N GLY A 371 0.29 -13.68 5.70
CA GLY A 371 -0.30 -12.96 4.56
C GLY A 371 -0.85 -11.55 4.86
N HIS A 372 -0.74 -11.05 6.11
CA HIS A 372 -1.27 -9.74 6.50
C HIS A 372 -0.57 -8.55 5.81
N ASN A 373 0.77 -8.54 5.78
CA ASN A 373 1.51 -7.50 5.07
C ASN A 373 1.17 -7.54 3.58
N PHE A 374 1.11 -6.38 2.91
CA PHE A 374 0.74 -6.22 1.48
C PHE A 374 -0.70 -6.62 1.09
N ALA A 375 -1.57 -6.92 2.06
CA ALA A 375 -2.98 -7.28 1.83
C ALA A 375 -3.96 -6.14 2.12
N TRP A 376 -3.46 -4.92 2.29
CA TRP A 376 -4.24 -3.71 2.57
C TRP A 376 -5.08 -3.77 3.85
N HIS A 377 -4.66 -4.57 4.82
CA HIS A 377 -5.28 -4.65 6.13
C HIS A 377 -4.94 -3.38 6.93
N MET A 378 -5.78 -2.35 6.81
CA MET A 378 -5.56 -1.04 7.41
C MET A 378 -6.48 -0.83 8.60
N LYS A 379 -5.88 -0.55 9.79
CA LYS A 379 -6.64 -0.23 11.00
C LYS A 379 -7.75 -1.26 11.31
N LEU A 380 -7.40 -2.55 11.32
CA LEU A 380 -8.34 -3.66 11.54
C LEU A 380 -8.23 -4.29 12.91
N ARG A 381 -7.14 -4.02 13.62
CA ARG A 381 -6.85 -4.68 14.90
C ARG A 381 -6.04 -3.82 15.85
N THR A 382 -6.20 -4.09 17.11
CA THR A 382 -5.30 -3.71 18.19
C THR A 382 -4.71 -4.98 18.78
N LYS A 383 -3.37 -5.07 18.78
CA LYS A 383 -2.63 -6.16 19.44
C LYS A 383 -1.69 -5.58 20.47
N ASP A 384 -1.69 -6.20 21.63
CA ASP A 384 -0.76 -5.90 22.71
C ASP A 384 -0.12 -7.20 23.18
N GLY A 385 1.20 -7.23 23.29
CA GLY A 385 1.95 -8.46 23.53
C GLY A 385 3.12 -8.26 24.49
N LYS A 386 3.40 -9.31 25.28
CA LYS A 386 4.60 -9.43 26.12
C LYS A 386 5.31 -10.71 25.76
N ALA A 387 6.63 -10.64 25.62
CA ALA A 387 7.48 -11.78 25.27
C ALA A 387 8.64 -11.92 26.25
N ALA A 388 8.99 -13.17 26.58
CA ALA A 388 10.23 -13.54 27.24
C ALA A 388 10.87 -14.68 26.45
N PHE A 389 12.16 -14.60 26.24
CA PHE A 389 12.92 -15.61 25.50
C PHE A 389 13.85 -16.36 26.45
N THR A 390 13.95 -17.66 26.22
CA THR A 390 14.87 -18.54 26.94
C THR A 390 15.83 -19.14 25.93
N VAL A 391 17.11 -18.84 26.08
CA VAL A 391 18.17 -19.43 25.27
C VAL A 391 18.90 -20.46 26.11
N THR A 392 18.99 -21.70 25.65
CA THR A 392 19.63 -22.79 26.36
C THR A 392 20.72 -23.41 25.48
N HIS A 393 21.92 -23.60 26.06
CA HIS A 393 22.97 -24.36 25.41
C HIS A 393 22.90 -25.83 25.90
N PRO A 394 22.46 -26.79 25.08
CA PRO A 394 22.16 -28.15 25.52
C PRO A 394 23.38 -28.90 26.09
N GLN A 395 24.58 -28.59 25.57
CA GLN A 395 25.80 -29.29 25.97
C GLN A 395 26.28 -28.91 27.36
N SER A 396 26.16 -27.61 27.74
CA SER A 396 26.61 -27.15 29.08
C SER A 396 25.45 -27.03 30.07
N GLY A 397 24.21 -27.12 29.64
CA GLY A 397 23.02 -26.86 30.45
C GLY A 397 22.81 -25.37 30.80
N GLN A 398 23.67 -24.48 30.32
CA GLN A 398 23.58 -23.06 30.59
C GLN A 398 22.34 -22.45 29.94
N THR A 399 21.62 -21.62 30.69
CA THR A 399 20.37 -20.99 30.25
C THR A 399 20.37 -19.49 30.52
N TRP A 400 19.96 -18.70 29.53
CA TRP A 400 19.80 -17.25 29.62
C TRP A 400 18.33 -16.86 29.44
N ILE A 401 17.83 -16.03 30.33
CA ILE A 401 16.51 -15.39 30.16
C ILE A 401 16.75 -14.02 29.54
N ILE A 402 16.25 -13.82 28.32
CA ILE A 402 16.47 -12.64 27.53
C ILE A 402 15.19 -11.77 27.53
N LYS A 403 15.37 -10.50 27.88
CA LYS A 403 14.33 -9.48 27.72
C LYS A 403 14.54 -8.76 26.38
N PRO A 404 13.55 -8.69 25.50
CA PRO A 404 13.69 -8.02 24.20
C PRO A 404 14.17 -6.57 24.30
N GLU A 405 13.82 -5.89 25.39
CA GLU A 405 14.16 -4.49 25.65
C GLU A 405 15.68 -4.24 25.76
N ASP A 406 16.45 -5.29 26.08
CA ASP A 406 17.91 -5.21 26.19
C ASP A 406 18.58 -5.13 24.80
N TYR A 407 17.89 -5.55 23.75
CA TYR A 407 18.40 -5.64 22.37
C TYR A 407 17.67 -4.73 21.39
N LEU A 408 16.40 -4.47 21.63
CA LEU A 408 15.49 -3.83 20.69
C LEU A 408 15.03 -2.46 21.17
N LYS A 409 14.86 -1.53 20.26
CA LYS A 409 14.20 -0.25 20.56
C LYS A 409 12.71 -0.48 20.87
N SER A 410 12.09 0.38 21.70
CA SER A 410 10.69 0.21 22.16
C SER A 410 9.68 -0.03 21.03
N HIS A 411 9.83 0.65 19.88
CA HIS A 411 8.94 0.43 18.73
C HIS A 411 9.12 -0.95 18.09
N GLN A 412 10.33 -1.50 18.09
CA GLN A 412 10.63 -2.85 17.61
C GLN A 412 10.06 -3.89 18.55
N VAL A 413 10.23 -3.74 19.88
CA VAL A 413 9.63 -4.61 20.89
C VAL A 413 8.12 -4.69 20.69
N MET A 414 7.43 -3.54 20.61
CA MET A 414 5.99 -3.48 20.45
C MET A 414 5.50 -4.18 19.16
N LYS A 415 6.28 -4.14 18.07
CA LYS A 415 5.94 -4.83 16.83
C LYS A 415 6.32 -6.31 16.88
N MET A 416 7.49 -6.64 17.39
CA MET A 416 8.00 -8.00 17.46
C MET A 416 7.12 -8.89 18.36
N THR A 417 6.73 -8.41 19.54
CA THR A 417 5.90 -9.19 20.48
C THR A 417 4.52 -9.57 19.95
N THR A 418 4.07 -8.96 18.85
CA THR A 418 2.73 -9.18 18.28
C THR A 418 2.73 -9.88 16.94
N LYS A 419 3.91 -10.19 16.36
CA LYS A 419 4.05 -10.77 15.02
C LYS A 419 4.94 -12.01 15.05
N PRO A 420 4.41 -13.19 14.71
CA PRO A 420 5.18 -14.45 14.73
C PRO A 420 6.45 -14.42 13.89
N ASP A 421 6.41 -13.85 12.69
CA ASP A 421 7.57 -13.73 11.82
C ASP A 421 8.71 -12.91 12.43
N LEU A 422 8.38 -11.84 13.16
CA LEU A 422 9.38 -11.04 13.87
C LEU A 422 9.92 -11.74 15.12
N ILE A 423 9.08 -12.53 15.81
CA ILE A 423 9.51 -13.38 16.92
C ILE A 423 10.54 -14.39 16.43
N LEU A 424 10.27 -15.05 15.31
CA LEU A 424 11.18 -16.01 14.69
C LEU A 424 12.51 -15.36 14.27
N LEU A 425 12.45 -14.20 13.60
CA LEU A 425 13.65 -13.44 13.21
C LEU A 425 14.50 -13.03 14.43
N PHE A 426 13.85 -12.62 15.51
CA PHE A 426 14.57 -12.27 16.75
C PHE A 426 15.19 -13.50 17.41
N SER A 427 14.51 -14.65 17.37
CA SER A 427 15.05 -15.91 17.87
C SER A 427 16.32 -16.34 17.11
N HIS A 428 16.31 -16.19 15.77
CA HIS A 428 17.51 -16.44 14.95
C HIS A 428 18.64 -15.47 15.27
N TYR A 429 18.32 -14.19 15.53
CA TYR A 429 19.31 -13.22 15.95
C TYR A 429 19.95 -13.63 17.28
N LEU A 430 19.16 -14.06 18.28
CA LEU A 430 19.67 -14.51 19.57
C LEU A 430 20.57 -15.75 19.44
N ALA A 431 20.18 -16.70 18.60
CA ALA A 431 20.99 -17.88 18.33
C ALA A 431 22.35 -17.53 17.70
N GLU A 432 22.33 -16.61 16.73
CA GLU A 432 23.56 -16.13 16.09
C GLU A 432 24.46 -15.32 17.05
N GLU A 433 23.87 -14.52 17.94
CA GLU A 433 24.59 -13.77 18.98
C GLU A 433 25.32 -14.73 19.93
N LYS A 434 24.62 -15.77 20.40
CA LYS A 434 25.23 -16.78 21.28
C LYS A 434 26.30 -17.60 20.57
N ARG A 435 26.13 -17.88 19.29
CA ARG A 435 27.17 -18.53 18.48
C ARG A 435 28.43 -17.68 18.40
N ARG A 436 28.31 -16.36 18.27
CA ARG A 436 29.48 -15.44 18.32
C ARG A 436 30.17 -15.40 19.68
N GLU A 437 29.42 -15.67 20.75
CA GLU A 437 29.98 -15.80 22.12
C GLU A 437 30.61 -17.18 22.33
N GLY A 438 30.59 -18.10 21.35
CA GLY A 438 31.19 -19.45 21.42
C GLY A 438 30.23 -20.55 21.85
N TYR A 439 28.91 -20.30 21.88
CA TYR A 439 27.89 -21.28 22.21
C TYR A 439 27.17 -21.72 20.94
N ASP A 440 27.61 -22.85 20.36
CA ASP A 440 26.98 -23.43 19.18
C ASP A 440 25.72 -24.23 19.53
N ASN A 441 24.80 -24.34 18.56
CA ASN A 441 23.59 -25.17 18.65
C ASN A 441 22.68 -24.86 19.86
N VAL A 442 22.55 -23.60 20.21
CA VAL A 442 21.61 -23.17 21.25
C VAL A 442 20.17 -23.40 20.84
N GLU A 443 19.31 -23.77 21.80
CA GLU A 443 17.87 -23.79 21.64
C GLU A 443 17.29 -22.43 22.05
N VAL A 444 16.39 -21.89 21.26
CA VAL A 444 15.68 -20.63 21.57
C VAL A 444 14.19 -20.89 21.66
N ARG A 445 13.65 -20.72 22.86
CA ARG A 445 12.21 -20.82 23.12
C ARG A 445 11.67 -19.47 23.55
N ALA A 446 10.40 -19.21 23.22
CA ALA A 446 9.76 -17.96 23.62
C ALA A 446 8.37 -18.18 24.21
N ARG A 447 8.09 -17.47 25.29
CA ARG A 447 6.74 -17.37 25.85
C ARG A 447 6.16 -16.01 25.50
N VAL A 448 5.18 -15.99 24.61
CA VAL A 448 4.60 -14.76 24.08
C VAL A 448 3.09 -14.75 24.34
N MET A 449 2.68 -13.82 25.21
CA MET A 449 1.27 -13.60 25.59
C MET A 449 0.74 -12.41 24.82
N VAL A 450 -0.35 -12.58 24.07
CA VAL A 450 -0.92 -11.53 23.21
C VAL A 450 -2.43 -11.40 23.43
N SER A 451 -2.89 -10.16 23.54
CA SER A 451 -4.29 -9.77 23.46
C SER A 451 -4.61 -9.26 22.05
N LEU A 452 -5.71 -9.68 21.47
CA LEU A 452 -6.25 -9.20 20.19
C LEU A 452 -7.61 -8.54 20.42
N ASN A 453 -7.76 -7.27 20.07
CA ASN A 453 -9.02 -6.52 20.14
C ASN A 453 -9.69 -6.62 21.52
N GLY A 454 -8.90 -6.44 22.59
CA GLY A 454 -9.40 -6.47 23.97
C GLY A 454 -9.72 -7.84 24.55
N ARG A 455 -9.43 -8.94 23.82
CA ARG A 455 -9.55 -10.31 24.36
C ARG A 455 -8.59 -10.54 25.53
N GLN A 456 -8.90 -11.51 26.36
CA GLN A 456 -7.94 -12.00 27.37
C GLN A 456 -6.66 -12.48 26.66
N PRO A 457 -5.48 -12.15 27.22
CA PRO A 457 -4.21 -12.58 26.62
C PRO A 457 -4.10 -14.10 26.58
N GLN A 458 -3.67 -14.65 25.44
CA GLN A 458 -3.31 -16.06 25.28
C GLN A 458 -1.94 -16.22 24.64
N LEU A 459 -1.38 -17.43 24.67
CA LEU A 459 -0.14 -17.75 23.96
C LEU A 459 -0.32 -17.57 22.46
N LEU A 460 0.60 -16.81 21.83
CA LEU A 460 0.62 -16.62 20.39
C LEU A 460 1.39 -17.74 19.68
N ILE A 461 2.44 -18.24 20.32
CA ILE A 461 3.29 -19.32 19.81
C ILE A 461 3.45 -20.42 20.84
N ASP A 462 3.73 -21.65 20.38
CA ASP A 462 4.01 -22.79 21.25
C ASP A 462 5.34 -22.58 21.99
N PRO A 463 5.35 -22.48 23.34
CA PRO A 463 6.57 -22.24 24.10
C PRO A 463 7.54 -23.44 24.12
N ASN A 464 7.13 -24.62 23.66
CA ASN A 464 7.96 -25.81 23.63
C ASN A 464 8.78 -25.94 22.33
N VAL A 465 8.44 -25.17 21.31
CA VAL A 465 9.14 -25.20 20.02
C VAL A 465 10.49 -24.49 20.13
N ASP A 466 11.53 -25.14 19.59
CA ASP A 466 12.84 -24.52 19.39
C ASP A 466 12.84 -23.67 18.13
N LEU A 467 12.65 -22.37 18.32
CA LEU A 467 12.56 -21.40 17.23
C LEU A 467 13.91 -21.20 16.49
N ALA A 468 15.04 -21.63 17.07
CA ALA A 468 16.32 -21.56 16.36
C ALA A 468 16.39 -22.56 15.20
N LYS A 469 15.58 -23.64 15.26
CA LYS A 469 15.49 -24.67 14.21
C LYS A 469 14.38 -24.42 13.20
N GLU A 470 13.42 -23.55 13.52
CA GLU A 470 12.32 -23.22 12.60
C GLU A 470 12.83 -22.33 11.45
N HIS A 471 12.25 -22.52 10.27
CA HIS A 471 12.67 -21.77 9.08
C HIS A 471 11.63 -20.72 8.69
N ILE A 472 12.13 -19.55 8.27
CA ILE A 472 11.29 -18.54 7.66
C ILE A 472 10.80 -19.07 6.30
N SER A 473 9.49 -19.25 6.13
CA SER A 473 8.90 -19.77 4.91
C SER A 473 7.59 -19.05 4.55
N LEU A 474 7.10 -19.31 3.34
CA LEU A 474 5.77 -18.86 2.91
C LEU A 474 4.67 -19.89 3.18
N LEU A 475 5.02 -21.02 3.80
CA LEU A 475 4.07 -22.05 4.22
C LEU A 475 3.50 -21.72 5.60
N PRO A 476 2.31 -22.23 5.95
CA PRO A 476 1.71 -22.02 7.26
C PRO A 476 2.61 -22.50 8.40
N ALA A 477 2.84 -21.65 9.39
CA ALA A 477 3.68 -21.95 10.54
C ALA A 477 2.90 -22.73 11.59
N ARG A 478 3.30 -24.00 11.83
CA ARG A 478 2.60 -24.91 12.75
C ARG A 478 2.81 -24.58 14.23
N TRP A 479 3.80 -23.78 14.55
CA TRP A 479 4.12 -23.33 15.91
C TRP A 479 3.30 -22.12 16.37
N ILE A 480 2.46 -21.53 15.50
CA ILE A 480 1.51 -20.48 15.88
C ILE A 480 0.29 -21.14 16.54
N VAL A 481 0.00 -20.76 17.77
CA VAL A 481 -1.17 -21.25 18.53
C VAL A 481 -2.44 -20.60 17.99
N PRO A 482 -3.47 -21.38 17.63
CA PRO A 482 -4.74 -20.83 17.17
C PRO A 482 -5.42 -19.90 18.17
N LEU A 483 -6.12 -18.87 17.68
CA LEU A 483 -6.92 -17.99 18.52
C LEU A 483 -8.15 -18.73 19.07
N THR A 484 -8.24 -18.90 20.37
CA THR A 484 -9.35 -19.59 21.04
C THR A 484 -10.14 -18.67 21.97
N THR A 485 -9.54 -17.56 22.43
CA THR A 485 -10.22 -16.61 23.32
C THR A 485 -11.33 -15.88 22.56
N PRO A 486 -12.58 -15.91 23.05
CA PRO A 486 -13.68 -15.17 22.45
C PRO A 486 -13.46 -13.66 22.58
N LEU A 487 -14.08 -12.90 21.69
CA LEU A 487 -14.23 -11.46 21.90
C LEU A 487 -15.10 -11.29 23.15
N GLY A 488 -14.64 -10.52 24.15
CA GLY A 488 -15.32 -10.38 25.43
C GLY A 488 -16.79 -10.01 25.22
N THR A 489 -17.69 -10.79 25.78
CA THR A 489 -19.11 -10.40 25.94
C THR A 489 -19.14 -9.13 26.76
N ARG A 490 -19.98 -8.19 26.36
CA ARG A 490 -20.16 -6.93 27.06
C ARG A 490 -20.33 -7.21 28.57
N ASP A 491 -19.42 -6.71 29.40
CA ASP A 491 -19.75 -6.46 30.80
C ASP A 491 -20.75 -5.29 30.81
N THR A 492 -22.02 -5.63 30.66
CA THR A 492 -23.15 -4.69 30.82
C THR A 492 -23.38 -4.37 32.28
N GLY A 493 -22.51 -4.82 33.17
CA GLY A 493 -22.62 -4.68 34.62
C GLY A 493 -21.44 -3.94 35.22
N SER A 494 -21.51 -2.65 35.31
CA SER A 494 -21.13 -1.77 36.42
C SER A 494 -20.86 -0.33 36.01
N PHE A 495 -21.84 0.33 35.40
CA PHE A 495 -21.96 1.78 35.59
C PHE A 495 -22.98 2.00 36.72
N GLY A 496 -22.60 1.59 37.92
CA GLY A 496 -23.38 1.73 39.13
C GLY A 496 -22.44 1.96 40.30
N ARG A 497 -22.23 3.22 40.61
CA ARG A 497 -21.81 3.92 41.82
C ARG A 497 -20.46 4.62 41.73
#